data_1ee758239d73cad26823f589440549ac
#
_entry.id   1ee758239d73cad26823f589440549ac
#
_cell.length_a   1.000
_cell.length_b   1.000
_cell.length_c   1.000
_cell.angle_alpha   90.00
_cell.angle_beta   90.00
_cell.angle_gamma   90.00
#
_symmetry.space_group_name_H-M   'P 1'
#
loop_
_entity.id
_entity.type
_entity.pdbx_description
1 polymer ?
#
loop_
_entity_poly.entity_id
_entity_poly.type
_entity_poly.pdbx_seq_one_letter_code
_entity_poly.pdbx_strand_id
1 'polypeptide(L)'
;MKSITKTIMIAASAFALCFGLTACGGGGQAASSGSTASSGSAAASAAANGGASSAASSAASAASKATDFYMFKAEMPEGYAMWGPNGKESPLNIVEFRNIENSNKLVDVEIDDGTAQEQFDKKAAKDKYTAGQDVKLGKYTWKTLDFTWNKQPSVVMYTDIADGLYAGVTLYETTLDDAAVKAFLEGAEFATDYETAHKAGMDTTVEKFASDNNLKLWEDKK
;
A
#
# COMPACT_ATOMS: atom_id res chain seq x y z
N MET A 1 -18.55 33.03 -25.66
CA MET A 1 -17.66 33.25 -24.52
C MET A 1 -18.52 33.67 -23.33
N LYS A 2 -18.80 32.74 -22.40
CA LYS A 2 -19.48 33.01 -21.12
C LYS A 2 -18.58 32.50 -20.01
N SER A 3 -17.97 33.46 -19.30
CA SER A 3 -17.18 33.22 -18.11
C SER A 3 -18.09 32.77 -16.96
N ILE A 4 -17.84 31.59 -16.39
CA ILE A 4 -18.51 31.12 -15.17
C ILE A 4 -17.56 31.31 -14.02
N THR A 5 -17.78 32.42 -13.29
CA THR A 5 -17.07 32.70 -12.03
C THR A 5 -17.67 31.80 -10.95
N LYS A 6 -16.90 30.80 -10.47
CA LYS A 6 -17.28 29.99 -9.30
C LYS A 6 -16.88 30.74 -8.03
N THR A 7 -17.88 31.22 -7.30
CA THR A 7 -17.71 31.80 -5.97
C THR A 7 -17.55 30.67 -4.96
N ILE A 8 -16.37 30.56 -4.35
CA ILE A 8 -16.09 29.63 -3.25
C ILE A 8 -16.51 30.34 -1.95
N MET A 9 -17.56 29.82 -1.28
CA MET A 9 -17.89 30.20 0.09
C MET A 9 -17.07 29.37 1.06
N ILE A 10 -16.14 30.03 1.75
CA ILE A 10 -15.39 29.47 2.87
C ILE A 10 -16.24 29.66 4.12
N ALA A 11 -16.78 28.58 4.67
CA ALA A 11 -17.41 28.58 5.99
C ALA A 11 -16.34 28.24 7.05
N ALA A 12 -15.90 29.24 7.79
CA ALA A 12 -15.02 29.07 8.94
C ALA A 12 -15.85 28.57 10.13
N SER A 13 -15.62 27.34 10.56
CA SER A 13 -16.16 26.82 11.80
C SER A 13 -15.07 26.81 12.86
N ALA A 14 -15.16 27.73 13.81
CA ALA A 14 -14.34 27.78 15.00
C ALA A 14 -14.80 26.70 16.00
N PHE A 15 -13.95 25.74 16.32
CA PHE A 15 -14.16 24.82 17.45
C PHE A 15 -13.29 25.24 18.62
N ALA A 16 -13.97 25.59 19.72
CA ALA A 16 -13.36 25.96 20.99
C ALA A 16 -12.82 24.71 21.71
N LEU A 17 -11.54 24.76 22.06
CA LEU A 17 -10.87 23.78 22.90
C LEU A 17 -11.26 24.00 24.38
N CYS A 18 -11.88 23.03 25.02
CA CYS A 18 -11.97 22.94 26.48
C CYS A 18 -10.90 21.98 26.99
N PHE A 19 -9.82 22.55 27.56
CA PHE A 19 -8.84 21.83 28.38
C PHE A 19 -9.44 21.57 29.78
N GLY A 20 -9.60 20.30 30.13
CA GLY A 20 -9.87 19.82 31.47
C GLY A 20 -8.62 19.18 32.07
N LEU A 21 -7.86 19.93 32.87
CA LEU A 21 -6.81 19.42 33.75
C LEU A 21 -7.45 18.81 34.99
N THR A 22 -7.24 17.54 35.29
CA THR A 22 -7.37 16.97 36.64
C THR A 22 -6.08 16.24 37.00
N ALA A 23 -5.32 16.89 37.88
CA ALA A 23 -4.18 16.33 38.61
C ALA A 23 -4.71 15.82 39.97
N CYS A 24 -4.29 14.63 40.40
CA CYS A 24 -4.10 14.13 41.75
C CYS A 24 -3.55 12.73 41.66
N GLY A 25 -2.42 12.31 42.22
CA GLY A 25 -1.82 12.67 43.49
C GLY A 25 -1.60 11.39 44.30
N GLY A 26 -0.36 11.14 44.75
CA GLY A 26 0.00 10.12 45.74
C GLY A 26 0.60 8.85 45.17
N GLY A 27 1.82 8.43 45.41
CA GLY A 27 2.61 8.45 46.63
C GLY A 27 2.90 7.02 47.02
N GLY A 28 4.18 6.59 47.06
CA GLY A 28 4.53 5.28 47.62
C GLY A 28 5.93 4.78 47.18
N GLN A 29 6.89 5.14 48.01
CA GLN A 29 8.30 4.70 48.02
C GLN A 29 8.39 3.26 48.54
N ALA A 30 9.31 2.44 48.00
CA ALA A 30 10.27 1.68 48.82
C ALA A 30 11.30 0.94 47.95
N ALA A 31 12.52 1.15 48.31
CA ALA A 31 13.72 0.53 47.81
C ALA A 31 13.90 -0.93 48.33
N SER A 32 14.63 -1.76 47.58
CA SER A 32 15.61 -2.68 48.17
C SER A 32 16.53 -3.26 47.12
N SER A 33 17.76 -2.95 47.29
CA SER A 33 19.04 -3.50 46.91
C SER A 33 19.17 -5.03 46.97
N GLY A 34 20.02 -5.57 46.08
CA GLY A 34 20.52 -6.95 46.19
C GLY A 34 21.46 -7.34 45.04
N SER A 35 22.75 -6.98 45.22
CA SER A 35 23.87 -7.50 44.43
C SER A 35 24.08 -8.97 44.71
N THR A 36 24.49 -9.76 43.73
CA THR A 36 25.70 -10.64 43.85
C THR A 36 26.11 -11.20 42.48
N ALA A 37 27.36 -10.99 42.19
CA ALA A 37 28.10 -11.61 41.11
C ALA A 37 28.48 -13.07 41.48
N SER A 38 28.57 -13.93 40.49
CA SER A 38 29.58 -15.02 40.53
C SER A 38 29.92 -15.50 39.11
N SER A 39 31.17 -15.41 38.86
CA SER A 39 31.99 -15.95 37.79
C SER A 39 32.04 -17.47 37.78
N GLY A 40 32.14 -18.08 36.61
CA GLY A 40 32.48 -19.49 36.46
C GLY A 40 32.87 -19.83 35.02
N SER A 41 34.15 -20.05 34.86
CA SER A 41 34.93 -20.25 33.63
C SER A 41 34.96 -21.72 33.21
N ALA A 42 35.34 -21.94 31.93
CA ALA A 42 36.09 -23.07 31.34
C ALA A 42 35.29 -24.28 30.80
N ALA A 43 35.45 -24.48 29.57
CA ALA A 43 36.41 -25.16 28.71
C ALA A 43 35.88 -26.42 28.01
N ALA A 44 35.98 -26.36 26.69
CA ALA A 44 36.53 -27.31 25.73
C ALA A 44 36.04 -28.76 25.66
N SER A 45 35.57 -29.20 24.53
CA SER A 45 36.17 -30.17 23.58
C SER A 45 35.14 -30.62 22.56
N ALA A 46 35.36 -30.37 21.33
CA ALA A 46 35.84 -31.15 20.20
C ALA A 46 35.00 -32.33 19.68
N ALA A 47 34.77 -32.21 18.37
CA ALA A 47 34.68 -33.25 17.31
C ALA A 47 33.36 -34.02 17.17
N ALA A 48 32.73 -34.10 16.07
CA ALA A 48 33.09 -34.48 14.74
C ALA A 48 31.84 -34.72 13.88
N ASN A 49 31.95 -34.36 12.66
CA ASN A 49 31.36 -34.98 11.44
C ASN A 49 29.89 -35.36 11.38
N GLY A 50 29.21 -34.67 10.44
CA GLY A 50 27.98 -35.11 9.83
C GLY A 50 27.62 -34.18 8.72
N GLY A 51 28.22 -34.38 7.51
CA GLY A 51 27.86 -33.61 6.31
C GLY A 51 26.42 -33.88 5.92
N ALA A 52 25.61 -32.85 5.97
CA ALA A 52 24.39 -32.76 5.21
C ALA A 52 24.57 -31.59 4.26
N SER A 53 24.89 -31.91 3.02
CA SER A 53 24.88 -30.99 1.86
C SER A 53 23.46 -30.51 1.69
N SER A 54 23.14 -29.41 2.32
CA SER A 54 21.97 -28.60 1.91
C SER A 54 22.35 -27.97 0.58
N ALA A 55 21.85 -28.57 -0.49
CA ALA A 55 21.78 -27.90 -1.77
C ALA A 55 20.96 -26.63 -1.54
N ALA A 56 21.65 -25.53 -1.30
CA ALA A 56 21.08 -24.21 -1.48
C ALA A 56 20.70 -24.11 -2.95
N SER A 57 19.45 -24.37 -3.25
CA SER A 57 18.83 -23.96 -4.48
C SER A 57 18.96 -22.44 -4.52
N SER A 58 20.04 -21.95 -5.11
CA SER A 58 20.12 -20.58 -5.59
C SER A 58 19.13 -20.46 -6.74
N ALA A 59 17.85 -20.22 -6.40
CA ALA A 59 16.95 -19.59 -7.34
C ALA A 59 17.64 -18.25 -7.65
N ALA A 60 18.29 -18.18 -8.81
CA ALA A 60 18.68 -16.93 -9.42
C ALA A 60 17.39 -16.13 -9.58
N SER A 61 17.14 -15.23 -8.64
CA SER A 61 16.16 -14.17 -8.78
C SER A 61 16.60 -13.41 -10.04
N ALA A 62 15.95 -13.71 -11.17
CA ALA A 62 16.01 -12.83 -12.32
C ALA A 62 15.62 -11.46 -11.77
N ALA A 63 16.53 -10.49 -11.85
CA ALA A 63 16.25 -9.14 -11.38
C ALA A 63 14.99 -8.66 -12.12
N SER A 64 13.87 -8.73 -11.42
CA SER A 64 12.57 -8.33 -11.90
C SER A 64 12.67 -6.82 -12.12
N LYS A 65 12.45 -6.39 -13.37
CA LYS A 65 12.67 -5.00 -13.76
C LYS A 65 11.39 -4.23 -13.45
N ALA A 66 11.48 -3.28 -12.52
CA ALA A 66 10.36 -2.38 -12.24
C ALA A 66 9.86 -1.73 -13.53
N THR A 67 8.56 -1.80 -13.77
CA THR A 67 7.88 -1.21 -14.93
C THR A 67 7.38 0.17 -14.56
N ASP A 68 7.54 1.13 -15.46
CA ASP A 68 6.98 2.48 -15.34
C ASP A 68 5.56 2.49 -15.93
N PHE A 69 4.56 2.55 -15.04
CA PHE A 69 3.14 2.59 -15.38
C PHE A 69 2.63 4.02 -15.62
N TYR A 70 3.51 4.98 -15.90
CA TYR A 70 3.27 6.43 -15.96
C TYR A 70 2.93 7.05 -14.60
N MET A 71 1.91 6.55 -13.94
CA MET A 71 1.43 7.06 -12.63
C MET A 71 2.34 6.58 -11.48
N PHE A 72 2.96 5.42 -11.64
CA PHE A 72 3.90 4.86 -10.66
C PHE A 72 4.85 3.89 -11.34
N LYS A 73 5.96 3.62 -10.67
CA LYS A 73 6.94 2.61 -11.07
C LYS A 73 7.00 1.52 -10.01
N ALA A 74 6.84 0.28 -10.43
CA ALA A 74 6.88 -0.89 -9.53
C ALA A 74 7.15 -2.19 -10.30
N GLU A 75 7.52 -3.25 -9.59
CA GLU A 75 7.42 -4.61 -10.10
C GLU A 75 5.96 -5.08 -10.02
N MET A 76 5.46 -5.70 -11.08
CA MET A 76 4.11 -6.26 -11.05
C MET A 76 4.02 -7.35 -9.96
N PRO A 77 2.94 -7.40 -9.16
CA PRO A 77 2.81 -8.41 -8.09
C PRO A 77 2.89 -9.82 -8.68
N GLU A 78 3.66 -10.71 -8.06
CA GLU A 78 3.78 -12.09 -8.51
C GLU A 78 2.43 -12.81 -8.47
N GLY A 79 2.11 -13.56 -9.50
CA GLY A 79 0.82 -14.25 -9.61
C GLY A 79 -0.34 -13.37 -10.07
N TYR A 80 -0.07 -12.12 -10.45
CA TYR A 80 -1.07 -11.20 -10.99
C TYR A 80 -0.82 -10.90 -12.48
N ALA A 81 -1.85 -10.38 -13.13
CA ALA A 81 -1.82 -9.92 -14.51
C ALA A 81 -2.54 -8.57 -14.62
N MET A 82 -2.14 -7.74 -15.58
CA MET A 82 -2.75 -6.44 -15.80
C MET A 82 -4.19 -6.53 -16.29
N TRP A 83 -5.01 -5.63 -15.82
CA TRP A 83 -6.35 -5.39 -16.30
C TRP A 83 -6.72 -3.93 -16.05
N GLY A 84 -7.80 -3.45 -16.64
CA GLY A 84 -8.33 -2.13 -16.37
C GLY A 84 -9.77 -2.22 -15.85
N PRO A 85 -10.30 -1.17 -15.22
CA PRO A 85 -11.64 -1.17 -14.63
C PRO A 85 -12.76 -1.57 -15.60
N ASN A 86 -12.59 -1.25 -16.88
CA ASN A 86 -13.53 -1.59 -17.96
C ASN A 86 -12.90 -2.57 -18.98
N GLY A 87 -11.91 -3.34 -18.56
CA GLY A 87 -11.22 -4.31 -19.39
C GLY A 87 -9.97 -3.77 -20.07
N LYS A 88 -9.44 -4.53 -21.02
CA LYS A 88 -8.16 -4.28 -21.69
C LYS A 88 -8.09 -2.99 -22.51
N GLU A 89 -9.24 -2.49 -22.96
CA GLU A 89 -9.36 -1.21 -23.70
C GLU A 89 -9.42 0.02 -22.79
N SER A 90 -9.41 -0.19 -21.45
CA SER A 90 -9.39 0.93 -20.49
C SER A 90 -8.13 1.77 -20.67
N PRO A 91 -8.22 3.11 -20.49
CA PRO A 91 -7.02 3.92 -20.33
C PRO A 91 -6.27 3.54 -19.05
N LEU A 92 -4.96 3.79 -19.04
CA LEU A 92 -4.05 3.43 -17.94
C LEU A 92 -3.99 4.51 -16.85
N ASN A 93 -5.10 5.18 -16.57
CA ASN A 93 -5.21 6.16 -15.48
C ASN A 93 -5.60 5.52 -14.13
N ILE A 94 -6.14 4.31 -14.17
CA ILE A 94 -6.30 3.40 -13.04
C ILE A 94 -5.73 2.06 -13.48
N VAL A 95 -4.79 1.53 -12.72
CA VAL A 95 -4.15 0.24 -13.02
C VAL A 95 -4.73 -0.81 -12.10
N GLU A 96 -5.38 -1.81 -12.68
CA GLU A 96 -5.88 -2.99 -11.97
C GLU A 96 -4.97 -4.18 -12.23
N PHE A 97 -4.58 -4.87 -11.17
CA PHE A 97 -3.92 -6.17 -11.25
C PHE A 97 -4.86 -7.24 -10.72
N ARG A 98 -5.13 -8.26 -11.54
CA ARG A 98 -5.97 -9.42 -11.17
C ARG A 98 -5.11 -10.62 -10.88
N ASN A 99 -5.41 -11.32 -9.79
CA ASN A 99 -4.74 -12.57 -9.50
C ASN A 99 -5.13 -13.65 -10.51
N ILE A 100 -4.13 -14.38 -11.04
CA ILE A 100 -4.31 -15.34 -12.13
C ILE A 100 -5.12 -16.57 -11.70
N GLU A 101 -5.02 -16.95 -10.43
CA GLU A 101 -5.70 -18.12 -9.87
C GLU A 101 -7.10 -17.76 -9.35
N ASN A 102 -7.24 -16.55 -8.78
CA ASN A 102 -8.52 -16.06 -8.24
C ASN A 102 -8.78 -14.64 -8.76
N SER A 103 -9.58 -14.51 -9.81
CA SER A 103 -9.92 -13.24 -10.47
C SER A 103 -10.67 -12.23 -9.60
N ASN A 104 -11.18 -12.64 -8.44
CA ASN A 104 -11.81 -11.73 -7.48
C ASN A 104 -10.78 -10.99 -6.61
N LYS A 105 -9.55 -11.50 -6.52
CA LYS A 105 -8.44 -10.81 -5.87
C LYS A 105 -7.91 -9.76 -6.82
N LEU A 106 -8.11 -8.49 -6.46
CA LEU A 106 -7.75 -7.34 -7.27
C LEU A 106 -6.89 -6.36 -6.46
N VAL A 107 -5.99 -5.68 -7.16
CA VAL A 107 -5.23 -4.54 -6.65
C VAL A 107 -5.46 -3.39 -7.61
N ASP A 108 -6.22 -2.39 -7.18
CA ASP A 108 -6.42 -1.15 -7.94
C ASP A 108 -5.47 -0.08 -7.42
N VAL A 109 -4.81 0.63 -8.32
CA VAL A 109 -3.90 1.73 -8.01
C VAL A 109 -4.34 2.97 -8.76
N GLU A 110 -4.55 4.06 -8.04
CA GLU A 110 -4.92 5.38 -8.58
C GLU A 110 -4.03 6.48 -8.00
N ILE A 111 -3.88 7.56 -8.74
CA ILE A 111 -3.35 8.84 -8.24
C ILE A 111 -4.36 9.91 -8.61
N ASP A 112 -4.62 10.85 -7.71
CA ASP A 112 -5.55 11.94 -7.95
C ASP A 112 -5.21 13.17 -7.09
N ASP A 113 -5.83 14.31 -7.42
CA ASP A 113 -5.71 15.55 -6.68
C ASP A 113 -6.38 15.47 -5.32
N GLY A 114 -5.76 16.11 -4.32
CA GLY A 114 -6.26 16.18 -2.94
C GLY A 114 -5.27 15.63 -1.93
N THR A 115 -5.77 15.24 -0.76
CA THR A 115 -4.95 14.68 0.31
C THR A 115 -5.44 13.28 0.72
N ALA A 116 -4.50 12.45 1.18
CA ALA A 116 -4.81 11.13 1.74
C ALA A 116 -5.81 11.23 2.89
N GLN A 117 -5.69 12.27 3.75
CA GLN A 117 -6.62 12.47 4.87
C GLN A 117 -8.04 12.76 4.40
N GLU A 118 -8.23 13.61 3.39
CA GLU A 118 -9.57 13.91 2.86
C GLU A 118 -10.24 12.67 2.26
N GLN A 119 -9.49 11.84 1.55
CA GLN A 119 -10.04 10.61 0.96
C GLN A 119 -10.34 9.57 2.03
N PHE A 120 -9.46 9.43 3.01
CA PHE A 120 -9.69 8.59 4.18
C PHE A 120 -10.99 8.99 4.89
N ASP A 121 -11.16 10.27 5.23
CA ASP A 121 -12.34 10.77 5.95
C ASP A 121 -13.64 10.57 5.14
N LYS A 122 -13.61 10.84 3.84
CA LYS A 122 -14.76 10.61 2.93
C LYS A 122 -15.18 9.14 2.88
N LYS A 123 -14.21 8.22 2.94
CA LYS A 123 -14.51 6.77 2.94
C LYS A 123 -14.91 6.29 4.33
N ALA A 124 -14.21 6.71 5.39
CA ALA A 124 -14.49 6.35 6.78
C ALA A 124 -15.89 6.78 7.26
N ALA A 125 -16.43 7.84 6.67
CA ALA A 125 -17.81 8.29 6.93
C ALA A 125 -18.89 7.30 6.44
N LYS A 126 -18.53 6.24 5.72
CA LYS A 126 -19.48 5.23 5.22
C LYS A 126 -19.41 3.99 6.09
N ASP A 127 -20.56 3.52 6.59
CA ASP A 127 -20.72 2.41 7.55
C ASP A 127 -20.00 1.10 7.20
N LYS A 128 -19.69 0.89 5.91
CA LYS A 128 -19.01 -0.33 5.45
C LYS A 128 -17.50 -0.33 5.69
N TYR A 129 -16.91 0.79 6.09
CA TYR A 129 -15.48 0.91 6.32
C TYR A 129 -15.15 1.05 7.80
N THR A 130 -14.08 0.42 8.24
CA THR A 130 -13.54 0.53 9.61
C THR A 130 -12.11 1.05 9.52
N ALA A 131 -11.79 2.08 10.30
CA ALA A 131 -10.43 2.60 10.34
C ALA A 131 -9.46 1.53 10.87
N GLY A 132 -8.43 1.24 10.08
CA GLY A 132 -7.29 0.41 10.46
C GLY A 132 -6.17 1.24 11.07
N GLN A 133 -5.03 0.60 11.27
CA GLN A 133 -3.81 1.30 11.70
C GLN A 133 -3.03 1.82 10.49
N ASP A 134 -2.36 2.96 10.67
CA ASP A 134 -1.42 3.44 9.65
C ASP A 134 -0.30 2.42 9.45
N VAL A 135 0.06 2.14 8.20
CA VAL A 135 1.07 1.15 7.84
C VAL A 135 2.18 1.80 7.02
N LYS A 136 3.43 1.52 7.38
CA LYS A 136 4.58 1.96 6.58
C LYS A 136 4.96 0.88 5.57
N LEU A 137 4.91 1.23 4.27
CA LEU A 137 5.33 0.39 3.15
C LEU A 137 6.30 1.19 2.27
N GLY A 138 7.52 0.71 2.12
CA GLY A 138 8.58 1.45 1.45
C GLY A 138 8.83 2.81 2.10
N LYS A 139 8.75 3.87 1.30
CA LYS A 139 8.93 5.26 1.77
C LYS A 139 7.64 5.93 2.24
N TYR A 140 6.48 5.33 2.01
CA TYR A 140 5.17 5.91 2.28
C TYR A 140 4.56 5.40 3.58
N THR A 141 3.75 6.26 4.23
CA THR A 141 2.89 5.88 5.35
C THR A 141 1.45 5.94 4.88
N TRP A 142 0.77 4.81 4.93
CA TRP A 142 -0.56 4.62 4.40
C TRP A 142 -1.60 4.65 5.53
N LYS A 143 -2.66 5.42 5.33
CA LYS A 143 -3.89 5.37 6.14
C LYS A 143 -4.76 4.25 5.61
N THR A 144 -5.20 3.35 6.45
CA THR A 144 -5.94 2.16 6.02
C THR A 144 -7.37 2.13 6.50
N LEU A 145 -8.26 1.61 5.68
CA LEU A 145 -9.65 1.33 6.01
C LEU A 145 -9.98 -0.10 5.61
N ASP A 146 -10.36 -0.91 6.57
CA ASP A 146 -10.82 -2.27 6.35
C ASP A 146 -12.28 -2.28 5.88
N PHE A 147 -12.60 -3.17 4.96
CA PHE A 147 -13.97 -3.43 4.53
C PHE A 147 -14.13 -4.89 4.09
N THR A 148 -15.37 -5.27 3.79
CA THR A 148 -15.67 -6.61 3.28
C THR A 148 -16.19 -6.48 1.85
N TRP A 149 -15.58 -7.24 0.93
CA TRP A 149 -16.02 -7.40 -0.45
C TRP A 149 -16.29 -8.88 -0.72
N ASN A 150 -17.47 -9.22 -1.25
CA ASN A 150 -17.91 -10.62 -1.47
C ASN A 150 -17.69 -11.54 -0.25
N LYS A 151 -17.89 -11.02 0.96
CA LYS A 151 -17.66 -11.71 2.25
C LYS A 151 -16.18 -12.00 2.56
N GLN A 152 -15.25 -11.41 1.82
CA GLN A 152 -13.81 -11.55 2.04
C GLN A 152 -13.22 -10.24 2.57
N PRO A 153 -12.17 -10.33 3.43
CA PRO A 153 -11.45 -9.15 3.90
C PRO A 153 -10.86 -8.38 2.71
N SER A 154 -10.98 -7.07 2.79
CA SER A 154 -10.49 -6.12 1.78
C SER A 154 -10.01 -4.85 2.46
N VAL A 155 -9.10 -4.12 1.83
CA VAL A 155 -8.50 -2.90 2.39
C VAL A 155 -8.48 -1.81 1.35
N VAL A 156 -8.82 -0.58 1.72
CA VAL A 156 -8.48 0.60 0.94
C VAL A 156 -7.50 1.45 1.73
N MET A 157 -6.52 2.00 1.06
CA MET A 157 -5.45 2.76 1.69
C MET A 157 -5.05 3.98 0.87
N TYR A 158 -4.64 5.04 1.58
CA TYR A 158 -4.27 6.32 1.00
C TYR A 158 -2.96 6.83 1.58
N THR A 159 -2.13 7.46 0.74
CA THR A 159 -0.90 8.15 1.15
C THR A 159 -0.72 9.44 0.36
N ASP A 160 -0.22 10.49 1.01
CA ASP A 160 0.23 11.68 0.30
C ASP A 160 1.55 11.38 -0.41
N ILE A 161 1.66 11.75 -1.68
CA ILE A 161 2.84 11.52 -2.51
C ILE A 161 3.55 12.83 -2.88
N ALA A 162 2.80 13.93 -2.92
CA ALA A 162 3.27 15.31 -3.06
C ALA A 162 2.25 16.26 -2.43
N ASP A 163 2.54 17.56 -2.44
CA ASP A 163 1.61 18.59 -1.97
C ASP A 163 0.37 18.62 -2.89
N GLY A 164 -0.80 18.41 -2.30
CA GLY A 164 -2.08 18.34 -3.02
C GLY A 164 -2.27 17.11 -3.91
N LEU A 165 -1.48 16.06 -3.73
CA LEU A 165 -1.55 14.84 -4.54
C LEU A 165 -1.46 13.58 -3.66
N TYR A 166 -2.39 12.66 -3.83
CA TYR A 166 -2.40 11.39 -3.11
C TYR A 166 -2.36 10.18 -4.05
N ALA A 167 -1.88 9.06 -3.53
CA ALA A 167 -2.08 7.75 -4.12
C ALA A 167 -3.13 6.98 -3.31
N GLY A 168 -4.03 6.30 -4.02
CA GLY A 168 -5.02 5.39 -3.48
C GLY A 168 -4.75 3.96 -3.97
N VAL A 169 -4.87 3.00 -3.07
CA VAL A 169 -4.82 1.57 -3.41
C VAL A 169 -6.00 0.87 -2.78
N THR A 170 -6.74 0.11 -3.59
CA THR A 170 -7.80 -0.75 -3.11
C THR A 170 -7.46 -2.22 -3.35
N LEU A 171 -7.48 -2.99 -2.28
CA LEU A 171 -7.23 -4.43 -2.27
C LEU A 171 -8.58 -5.14 -2.08
N TYR A 172 -9.06 -5.82 -3.13
CA TYR A 172 -10.31 -6.59 -3.08
C TYR A 172 -10.01 -8.06 -2.84
N GLU A 173 -10.71 -8.69 -1.89
CA GLU A 173 -10.53 -10.09 -1.48
C GLU A 173 -9.08 -10.46 -1.18
N THR A 174 -8.26 -9.47 -0.86
CA THR A 174 -6.86 -9.61 -0.43
C THR A 174 -6.51 -8.51 0.56
N THR A 175 -5.42 -8.68 1.29
CA THR A 175 -4.93 -7.75 2.30
C THR A 175 -3.40 -7.66 2.22
N LEU A 176 -2.78 -6.92 3.13
CA LEU A 176 -1.32 -6.84 3.26
C LEU A 176 -0.66 -8.13 3.77
N ASP A 177 -1.45 -9.16 4.09
CA ASP A 177 -0.92 -10.52 4.38
C ASP A 177 -0.49 -11.26 3.11
N ASP A 178 -0.94 -10.82 1.93
CA ASP A 178 -0.44 -11.32 0.65
C ASP A 178 0.95 -10.75 0.38
N ALA A 179 1.95 -11.64 0.42
CA ALA A 179 3.35 -11.24 0.30
C ALA A 179 3.69 -10.57 -1.04
N ALA A 180 3.03 -10.98 -2.13
CA ALA A 180 3.25 -10.39 -3.46
C ALA A 180 2.68 -8.97 -3.52
N VAL A 181 1.50 -8.73 -2.96
CA VAL A 181 0.89 -7.40 -2.84
C VAL A 181 1.73 -6.49 -1.96
N LYS A 182 2.18 -7.00 -0.82
CA LYS A 182 3.03 -6.25 0.09
C LYS A 182 4.35 -5.84 -0.56
N ALA A 183 5.06 -6.76 -1.23
CA ALA A 183 6.31 -6.48 -1.92
C ALA A 183 6.12 -5.45 -3.05
N PHE A 184 5.03 -5.54 -3.80
CA PHE A 184 4.66 -4.55 -4.81
C PHE A 184 4.54 -3.15 -4.20
N LEU A 185 3.79 -2.99 -3.10
CA LEU A 185 3.57 -1.70 -2.45
C LEU A 185 4.83 -1.15 -1.77
N GLU A 186 5.68 -2.01 -1.22
CA GLU A 186 6.97 -1.62 -0.64
C GLU A 186 7.95 -1.08 -1.68
N GLY A 187 7.89 -1.61 -2.90
CA GLY A 187 8.73 -1.19 -4.03
C GLY A 187 8.15 -0.09 -4.90
N ALA A 188 6.89 0.31 -4.70
CA ALA A 188 6.24 1.30 -5.55
C ALA A 188 6.81 2.71 -5.35
N GLU A 189 7.03 3.41 -6.48
CA GLU A 189 7.42 4.81 -6.54
C GLU A 189 6.40 5.58 -7.36
N PHE A 190 5.66 6.49 -6.73
CA PHE A 190 4.60 7.25 -7.39
C PHE A 190 5.14 8.49 -8.10
N ALA A 191 4.56 8.82 -9.25
CA ALA A 191 4.85 10.02 -10.00
C ALA A 191 4.35 11.27 -9.24
N THR A 192 5.15 12.33 -9.26
CA THR A 192 4.80 13.63 -8.65
C THR A 192 4.41 14.70 -9.69
N ASP A 193 4.64 14.43 -10.97
CA ASP A 193 4.12 15.20 -12.10
C ASP A 193 2.84 14.54 -12.60
N TYR A 194 1.75 14.83 -11.89
CA TYR A 194 0.44 14.22 -12.14
C TYR A 194 -0.10 14.52 -13.54
N GLU A 195 -0.02 15.77 -14.01
CA GLU A 195 -0.58 16.14 -15.31
C GLU A 195 0.06 15.37 -16.46
N THR A 196 1.40 15.28 -16.47
CA THR A 196 2.13 14.53 -17.49
C THR A 196 1.84 13.03 -17.39
N ALA A 197 1.89 12.46 -16.19
CA ALA A 197 1.65 11.05 -15.94
C ALA A 197 0.21 10.64 -16.28
N HIS A 198 -0.77 11.41 -15.83
CA HIS A 198 -2.18 11.17 -16.10
C HIS A 198 -2.49 11.26 -17.60
N LYS A 199 -1.97 12.29 -18.28
CA LYS A 199 -2.15 12.41 -19.74
C LYS A 199 -1.58 11.21 -20.49
N ALA A 200 -0.37 10.77 -20.15
CA ALA A 200 0.24 9.59 -20.77
C ALA A 200 -0.61 8.33 -20.53
N GLY A 201 -1.14 8.15 -19.32
CA GLY A 201 -2.04 7.06 -18.98
C GLY A 201 -3.35 7.11 -19.75
N MET A 202 -3.96 8.30 -19.90
CA MET A 202 -5.20 8.47 -20.66
C MET A 202 -5.03 8.22 -22.16
N ASP A 203 -3.85 8.50 -22.72
CA ASP A 203 -3.54 8.30 -24.14
C ASP A 203 -3.13 6.84 -24.48
N THR A 204 -3.06 5.96 -23.46
CA THR A 204 -2.59 4.56 -23.63
C THR A 204 -3.59 3.56 -23.04
N THR A 205 -3.98 2.54 -23.81
CA THR A 205 -4.81 1.44 -23.30
C THR A 205 -3.98 0.43 -22.52
N VAL A 206 -4.63 -0.29 -21.58
CA VAL A 206 -4.02 -1.38 -20.82
C VAL A 206 -3.44 -2.45 -21.74
N GLU A 207 -4.15 -2.84 -22.81
CA GLU A 207 -3.68 -3.83 -23.79
C GLU A 207 -2.40 -3.38 -24.50
N LYS A 208 -2.41 -2.15 -25.01
CA LYS A 208 -1.24 -1.59 -25.68
C LYS A 208 -0.04 -1.51 -24.75
N PHE A 209 -0.25 -1.00 -23.53
CA PHE A 209 0.81 -0.89 -22.53
C PHE A 209 1.40 -2.26 -22.15
N ALA A 210 0.53 -3.24 -21.88
CA ALA A 210 0.97 -4.59 -21.54
C ALA A 210 1.78 -5.21 -22.68
N SER A 211 1.35 -5.05 -23.94
CA SER A 211 2.07 -5.51 -25.12
C SER A 211 3.44 -4.85 -25.26
N ASP A 212 3.51 -3.52 -25.17
CA ASP A 212 4.75 -2.75 -25.34
C ASP A 212 5.80 -3.07 -24.26
N ASN A 213 5.35 -3.45 -23.05
CA ASN A 213 6.22 -3.78 -21.92
C ASN A 213 6.38 -5.28 -21.66
N ASN A 214 5.83 -6.13 -22.55
CA ASN A 214 5.85 -7.59 -22.42
C ASN A 214 5.31 -8.06 -21.05
N LEU A 215 4.22 -7.42 -20.59
CA LEU A 215 3.54 -7.77 -19.36
C LEU A 215 2.40 -8.73 -19.63
N LYS A 216 2.07 -9.54 -18.62
CA LYS A 216 0.94 -10.45 -18.69
C LYS A 216 -0.35 -9.67 -18.61
N LEU A 217 -1.22 -9.83 -19.61
CA LEU A 217 -2.60 -9.35 -19.58
C LEU A 217 -3.49 -10.45 -18.99
N TRP A 218 -4.43 -10.06 -18.13
CA TRP A 218 -5.39 -11.00 -17.59
C TRP A 218 -6.42 -11.38 -18.65
N GLU A 219 -6.75 -12.66 -18.74
CA GLU A 219 -7.72 -13.20 -19.69
C GLU A 219 -8.76 -14.03 -18.95
N ASP A 220 -10.02 -13.88 -19.34
CA ASP A 220 -11.10 -14.75 -18.83
C ASP A 220 -10.76 -16.21 -19.12
N LYS A 221 -10.73 -17.04 -18.10
CA LYS A 221 -10.64 -18.49 -18.28
C LYS A 221 -11.95 -18.93 -18.91
N LYS A 222 -11.90 -19.32 -20.17
CA LYS A 222 -13.03 -19.89 -20.90
C LYS A 222 -13.43 -21.27 -20.36
#